data_4ea7408dbca36329691340f11584b1d2
#
_entry.id   4ea7408dbca36329691340f11584b1d2
#
_cell.length_a   1.000
_cell.length_b   1.000
_cell.length_c   1.000
_cell.angle_alpha   90.00
_cell.angle_beta   90.00
_cell.angle_gamma   90.00
#
_symmetry.space_group_name_H-M   'P 1'
#
loop_
_entity.id
_entity.type
_entity.pdbx_description
1 polymer ?
#
loop_
_entity_poly.entity_id
_entity_poly.type
_entity_poly.pdbx_seq_one_letter_code
_entity_poly.pdbx_strand_id
1 'polypeptide(L)'
;MNKLTQITRLTLVAAIGTLALTSCAGADDDEVATDPTTTKEQAQTDAASPHTQAHDHDADGGLPPSGIEEATDPTYAVGDSVILDADHMPGMDNAEATISGAFDTTTYSVSYTPTDGGEPVTNHKWVVHEELEGHGEAPLEAGSQVILNADHMPGMKGAEATIDSSTDETVYMVDFEMDGMEMTNHKWVAESEIQPRN
;
A
#
# COMPACT_ATOMS: atom_id res chain seq x y z
N MET A 1 -45.20 19.90 -20.27
CA MET A 1 -45.80 20.54 -19.08
C MET A 1 -44.71 20.67 -18.06
N ASN A 2 -44.31 21.93 -17.81
CA ASN A 2 -43.22 22.34 -16.91
C ASN A 2 -43.56 22.09 -15.45
N LYS A 3 -42.59 21.68 -14.64
CA LYS A 3 -42.49 22.12 -13.25
C LYS A 3 -41.04 22.33 -12.86
N LEU A 4 -40.64 23.60 -12.86
CA LEU A 4 -39.53 24.17 -12.05
C LEU A 4 -39.91 24.07 -10.56
N THR A 5 -39.00 23.74 -9.71
CA THR A 5 -39.05 24.11 -8.29
C THR A 5 -37.61 24.15 -7.76
N GLN A 6 -37.17 25.37 -7.64
CA GLN A 6 -36.87 26.20 -6.44
C GLN A 6 -35.59 25.83 -5.67
N ILE A 7 -34.67 26.73 -5.88
CA ILE A 7 -33.42 26.95 -5.14
C ILE A 7 -33.76 27.46 -3.73
N THR A 8 -33.17 26.83 -2.70
CA THR A 8 -33.10 27.44 -1.37
C THR A 8 -31.67 27.63 -0.98
N ARG A 9 -31.21 28.88 -1.03
CA ARG A 9 -29.97 29.35 -0.42
C ARG A 9 -30.20 29.53 1.08
N LEU A 10 -29.30 29.04 1.91
CA LEU A 10 -29.21 29.47 3.30
C LEU A 10 -27.79 29.90 3.64
N THR A 11 -27.75 31.07 4.22
CA THR A 11 -26.65 31.98 4.49
C THR A 11 -25.81 31.58 5.71
N LEU A 12 -24.56 31.81 5.56
CA LEU A 12 -23.43 32.26 6.41
C LEU A 12 -23.77 32.65 7.87
N VAL A 13 -23.02 32.09 8.83
CA VAL A 13 -22.67 32.77 10.09
C VAL A 13 -21.20 32.53 10.40
N ALA A 14 -20.45 33.63 10.41
CA ALA A 14 -19.07 33.71 10.88
C ALA A 14 -19.08 33.95 12.41
N ALA A 15 -18.23 33.25 13.14
CA ALA A 15 -17.89 33.61 14.52
C ALA A 15 -16.37 33.67 14.67
N ILE A 16 -15.89 34.89 14.85
CA ILE A 16 -14.53 35.27 15.22
C ILE A 16 -14.41 35.18 16.74
N GLY A 17 -13.45 34.41 17.21
CA GLY A 17 -13.09 34.37 18.64
C GLY A 17 -11.59 34.55 18.84
N THR A 18 -11.20 35.77 19.21
CA THR A 18 -9.86 36.15 19.68
C THR A 18 -9.75 36.00 21.19
N LEU A 19 -8.71 35.37 21.74
CA LEU A 19 -8.17 35.59 23.11
C LEU A 19 -6.70 35.19 23.10
N ALA A 20 -5.81 36.11 23.16
CA ALA A 20 -5.14 36.84 24.26
C ALA A 20 -4.05 36.04 24.99
N LEU A 21 -2.82 36.52 24.77
CA LEU A 21 -1.54 36.17 25.40
C LEU A 21 -1.56 36.58 26.92
N THR A 22 -0.97 35.73 27.76
CA THR A 22 -0.38 36.19 29.02
C THR A 22 1.01 35.63 29.22
N SER A 23 1.96 36.50 29.17
CA SER A 23 3.35 36.41 29.62
C SER A 23 3.41 36.48 31.14
N CYS A 24 4.24 35.64 31.78
CA CYS A 24 4.80 35.95 33.09
C CYS A 24 6.28 35.57 33.09
N ALA A 25 7.09 36.62 33.16
CA ALA A 25 8.50 36.56 33.54
C ALA A 25 8.61 36.58 35.08
N GLY A 26 9.57 35.86 35.60
CA GLY A 26 10.01 35.93 37.00
C GLY A 26 11.44 35.45 37.08
N ALA A 27 12.37 36.40 37.23
CA ALA A 27 13.74 36.16 37.62
C ALA A 27 13.82 36.17 39.13
N ASP A 28 14.71 35.36 39.70
CA ASP A 28 15.64 35.81 40.76
C ASP A 28 16.71 34.73 41.03
N ASP A 29 17.91 35.25 41.21
CA ASP A 29 19.21 34.66 41.52
C ASP A 29 19.25 33.80 42.80
N ASP A 30 20.14 32.80 42.88
CA ASP A 30 21.25 32.78 43.83
C ASP A 30 22.28 31.66 43.53
N GLU A 31 23.54 32.07 43.58
CA GLU A 31 24.75 31.29 43.45
C GLU A 31 24.98 30.32 44.61
N VAL A 32 25.56 29.12 44.37
CA VAL A 32 26.73 28.57 45.12
C VAL A 32 27.42 27.46 44.30
N ALA A 33 28.71 27.66 44.08
CA ALA A 33 29.61 26.76 43.40
C ALA A 33 29.98 25.52 44.24
N THR A 34 30.19 24.38 43.59
CA THR A 34 31.31 23.45 43.73
C THR A 34 31.40 22.43 42.58
N ASP A 35 32.54 22.37 41.97
CA ASP A 35 33.05 21.48 40.92
C ASP A 35 33.71 20.25 41.56
N PRO A 36 34.24 19.25 40.77
CA PRO A 36 33.81 18.57 39.56
C PRO A 36 33.75 17.02 39.74
N THR A 37 33.02 16.33 38.88
CA THR A 37 33.39 14.95 38.52
C THR A 37 32.91 14.64 37.11
N THR A 38 33.88 14.38 36.26
CA THR A 38 33.82 13.97 34.87
C THR A 38 32.97 12.71 34.70
N THR A 39 31.88 12.79 33.96
CA THR A 39 31.31 11.65 33.25
C THR A 39 30.93 12.11 31.85
N LYS A 40 31.68 11.59 30.89
CA LYS A 40 31.37 11.78 29.47
C LYS A 40 30.06 11.03 29.17
N GLU A 41 28.99 11.75 29.08
CA GLU A 41 27.77 11.27 28.46
C GLU A 41 27.83 11.63 26.96
N GLN A 42 27.99 10.60 26.16
CA GLN A 42 27.86 10.69 24.70
C GLN A 42 26.45 11.08 24.37
N ALA A 43 26.27 12.30 23.86
CA ALA A 43 25.07 12.68 23.17
C ALA A 43 24.97 11.82 21.89
N GLN A 44 24.18 10.74 21.94
CA GLN A 44 23.63 10.13 20.76
C GLN A 44 22.66 11.12 20.13
N THR A 45 23.12 11.73 19.07
CA THR A 45 22.22 12.37 18.13
C THR A 45 21.49 11.25 17.38
N ASP A 46 20.28 10.94 17.83
CA ASP A 46 19.32 10.20 17.03
C ASP A 46 19.03 11.04 15.78
N ALA A 47 19.80 10.77 14.73
CA ALA A 47 19.39 11.11 13.39
C ALA A 47 18.21 10.18 13.07
N ALA A 48 17.00 10.72 13.14
CA ALA A 48 15.81 10.07 12.59
C ALA A 48 16.09 9.80 11.10
N SER A 49 16.47 8.57 10.79
CA SER A 49 16.39 8.04 9.43
C SER A 49 14.93 8.12 9.00
N PRO A 50 14.63 8.58 7.78
CA PRO A 50 13.30 8.40 7.25
C PRO A 50 13.05 6.89 7.18
N HIS A 51 12.16 6.39 8.04
CA HIS A 51 11.61 5.07 7.89
C HIS A 51 10.77 5.08 6.59
N THR A 52 11.40 4.69 5.49
CA THR A 52 10.69 4.06 4.40
C THR A 52 10.08 2.81 5.03
N GLN A 53 8.77 2.82 5.22
CA GLN A 53 8.05 1.63 5.65
C GLN A 53 8.23 0.60 4.53
N ALA A 54 9.20 -0.30 4.70
CA ALA A 54 9.22 -1.54 3.97
C ALA A 54 7.96 -2.28 4.45
N HIS A 55 6.96 -2.37 3.60
CA HIS A 55 5.80 -3.22 3.85
C HIS A 55 6.35 -4.65 3.98
N ASP A 56 6.04 -5.27 5.12
CA ASP A 56 6.54 -6.59 5.47
C ASP A 56 5.71 -7.61 4.68
N HIS A 57 6.16 -7.99 3.48
CA HIS A 57 5.56 -9.05 2.69
C HIS A 57 6.07 -10.40 3.19
N ASP A 58 5.19 -11.39 3.26
CA ASP A 58 5.60 -12.77 3.50
C ASP A 58 6.50 -13.25 2.36
N ALA A 59 7.58 -13.98 2.70
CA ALA A 59 8.51 -14.52 1.72
C ALA A 59 7.87 -15.54 0.76
N ASP A 60 6.76 -16.16 1.18
CA ASP A 60 5.93 -17.03 0.33
C ASP A 60 4.52 -16.42 0.22
N GLY A 61 4.16 -15.97 -0.98
CA GLY A 61 2.83 -15.45 -1.29
C GLY A 61 1.70 -16.51 -1.28
N GLY A 62 2.05 -17.78 -1.11
CA GLY A 62 1.10 -18.89 -0.99
C GLY A 62 0.38 -19.24 -2.30
N LEU A 63 -0.67 -20.04 -2.19
CA LEU A 63 -1.46 -20.48 -3.35
C LEU A 63 -2.31 -19.35 -3.92
N PRO A 64 -2.64 -19.39 -5.23
CA PRO A 64 -3.60 -18.47 -5.83
C PRO A 64 -4.98 -18.59 -5.19
N PRO A 65 -5.83 -17.56 -5.21
CA PRO A 65 -7.18 -17.61 -4.67
C PRO A 65 -8.04 -18.65 -5.39
N SER A 66 -8.99 -19.23 -4.64
CA SER A 66 -9.89 -20.23 -5.21
C SER A 66 -10.79 -19.62 -6.28
N GLY A 67 -10.89 -20.27 -7.43
CA GLY A 67 -11.78 -19.85 -8.51
C GLY A 67 -11.12 -18.98 -9.57
N ILE A 68 -9.88 -18.53 -9.37
CA ILE A 68 -9.14 -17.82 -10.41
C ILE A 68 -8.86 -18.79 -11.59
N GLU A 69 -8.98 -18.31 -12.82
CA GLU A 69 -8.75 -19.10 -14.03
C GLU A 69 -7.27 -19.01 -14.46
N GLU A 70 -6.64 -20.17 -14.67
CA GLU A 70 -5.30 -20.21 -15.25
C GLU A 70 -5.34 -19.68 -16.70
N ALA A 71 -4.38 -18.83 -17.07
CA ALA A 71 -4.26 -18.31 -18.42
C ALA A 71 -3.97 -19.44 -19.42
N THR A 72 -4.70 -19.46 -20.55
CA THR A 72 -4.61 -20.53 -21.54
C THR A 72 -3.50 -20.31 -22.56
N ASP A 73 -3.11 -19.07 -22.82
CA ASP A 73 -2.06 -18.69 -23.79
C ASP A 73 -1.32 -17.43 -23.30
N PRO A 74 -0.67 -17.48 -22.12
CA PRO A 74 0.01 -16.34 -21.55
C PRO A 74 1.24 -15.95 -22.36
N THR A 75 1.59 -14.68 -22.40
CA THR A 75 2.80 -14.17 -23.05
C THR A 75 4.06 -14.80 -22.44
N TYR A 76 4.05 -15.02 -21.12
CA TYR A 76 5.13 -15.67 -20.38
C TYR A 76 4.62 -16.97 -19.76
N ALA A 77 5.20 -18.10 -20.13
CA ALA A 77 4.81 -19.39 -19.60
C ALA A 77 5.38 -19.63 -18.19
N VAL A 78 4.72 -20.47 -17.41
CA VAL A 78 5.25 -20.90 -16.09
C VAL A 78 6.63 -21.54 -16.29
N GLY A 79 7.62 -21.07 -15.55
CA GLY A 79 9.03 -21.46 -15.65
C GLY A 79 9.88 -20.53 -16.51
N ASP A 80 9.28 -19.57 -17.24
CA ASP A 80 10.05 -18.57 -17.98
C ASP A 80 10.78 -17.61 -17.05
N SER A 81 12.01 -17.24 -17.44
CA SER A 81 12.76 -16.19 -16.77
C SER A 81 12.49 -14.85 -17.44
N VAL A 82 12.17 -13.85 -16.63
CA VAL A 82 11.74 -12.52 -17.04
C VAL A 82 12.48 -11.43 -16.25
N ILE A 83 12.31 -10.17 -16.66
CA ILE A 83 12.72 -9.00 -15.90
C ILE A 83 11.46 -8.27 -15.45
N LEU A 84 11.37 -7.91 -14.17
CA LEU A 84 10.27 -7.13 -13.64
C LEU A 84 10.48 -5.63 -13.92
N ASP A 85 9.43 -4.96 -14.37
CA ASP A 85 9.32 -3.50 -14.51
C ASP A 85 8.20 -3.01 -13.58
N ALA A 86 8.30 -3.43 -12.31
CA ALA A 86 7.31 -3.23 -11.27
C ALA A 86 7.94 -2.55 -10.06
N ASP A 87 7.26 -1.58 -9.49
CA ASP A 87 7.73 -0.76 -8.38
C ASP A 87 6.89 -0.94 -7.09
N HIS A 88 6.20 -2.08 -6.97
CA HIS A 88 5.30 -2.37 -5.84
C HIS A 88 6.04 -2.47 -4.51
N MET A 89 7.29 -2.92 -4.56
CA MET A 89 8.18 -3.09 -3.42
C MET A 89 9.59 -2.59 -3.74
N PRO A 90 10.35 -2.12 -2.73
CA PRO A 90 11.77 -1.82 -2.91
C PRO A 90 12.52 -3.05 -3.44
N GLY A 91 13.35 -2.87 -4.47
CA GLY A 91 14.18 -3.94 -5.05
C GLY A 91 13.49 -4.83 -6.10
N MET A 92 12.22 -4.61 -6.39
CA MET A 92 11.50 -5.35 -7.42
C MET A 92 11.80 -4.85 -8.84
N ASP A 93 11.99 -3.54 -9.00
CA ASP A 93 12.31 -2.93 -10.28
C ASP A 93 13.64 -3.44 -10.84
N ASN A 94 13.63 -3.92 -12.10
CA ASN A 94 14.72 -4.59 -12.79
C ASN A 94 15.19 -5.93 -12.16
N ALA A 95 14.42 -6.53 -11.24
CA ALA A 95 14.74 -7.84 -10.70
C ALA A 95 14.56 -8.95 -11.76
N GLU A 96 15.47 -9.92 -11.76
CA GLU A 96 15.26 -11.18 -12.49
C GLU A 96 14.25 -12.03 -11.73
N ALA A 97 13.24 -12.54 -12.43
CA ALA A 97 12.21 -13.37 -11.83
C ALA A 97 11.91 -14.60 -12.67
N THR A 98 11.27 -15.58 -12.05
CA THR A 98 10.74 -16.76 -12.74
C THR A 98 9.22 -16.76 -12.58
N ILE A 99 8.48 -16.97 -13.65
CA ILE A 99 7.01 -17.09 -13.61
C ILE A 99 6.64 -18.36 -12.86
N SER A 100 5.91 -18.24 -11.75
CA SER A 100 5.37 -19.37 -10.97
C SER A 100 3.88 -19.63 -11.21
N GLY A 101 3.14 -18.66 -11.78
CA GLY A 101 1.74 -18.81 -12.20
C GLY A 101 1.34 -17.73 -13.19
N ALA A 102 0.34 -18.01 -14.03
CA ALA A 102 -0.24 -17.07 -14.99
C ALA A 102 -1.77 -17.22 -14.99
N PHE A 103 -2.52 -16.12 -14.90
CA PHE A 103 -3.97 -16.14 -14.70
C PHE A 103 -4.67 -15.07 -15.52
N ASP A 104 -5.86 -15.40 -16.02
CA ASP A 104 -6.75 -14.46 -16.70
C ASP A 104 -7.82 -13.97 -15.72
N THR A 105 -7.69 -12.72 -15.29
CA THR A 105 -8.61 -12.08 -14.34
C THR A 105 -8.58 -10.57 -14.47
N THR A 106 -9.47 -9.88 -13.76
CA THR A 106 -9.39 -8.43 -13.57
C THR A 106 -8.61 -8.12 -12.31
N THR A 107 -7.59 -7.24 -12.41
CA THR A 107 -6.84 -6.72 -11.28
C THR A 107 -7.28 -5.32 -10.91
N TYR A 108 -7.05 -4.97 -9.65
CA TYR A 108 -7.37 -3.66 -9.10
C TYR A 108 -6.21 -3.10 -8.31
N SER A 109 -5.93 -1.81 -8.47
CA SER A 109 -5.24 -1.07 -7.41
C SER A 109 -6.25 -0.61 -6.38
N VAL A 110 -5.87 -0.64 -5.10
CA VAL A 110 -6.78 -0.36 -3.98
C VAL A 110 -6.15 0.53 -2.93
N SER A 111 -7.00 1.34 -2.28
CA SER A 111 -6.62 2.11 -1.09
C SER A 111 -7.44 1.62 0.09
N TYR A 112 -6.78 1.33 1.23
CA TYR A 112 -7.41 0.78 2.43
C TYR A 112 -6.70 1.21 3.71
N THR A 113 -7.37 0.99 4.86
CA THR A 113 -6.74 1.11 6.18
C THR A 113 -6.64 -0.30 6.78
N PRO A 114 -5.42 -0.73 7.17
CA PRO A 114 -5.22 -2.05 7.75
C PRO A 114 -6.08 -2.31 8.99
N THR A 115 -6.61 -3.52 9.13
CA THR A 115 -7.48 -3.93 10.26
C THR A 115 -6.74 -4.02 11.59
N ASP A 116 -5.42 -4.12 11.56
CA ASP A 116 -4.55 -4.15 12.74
C ASP A 116 -4.16 -2.77 13.28
N GLY A 117 -4.64 -1.68 12.62
CA GLY A 117 -4.40 -0.30 13.01
C GLY A 117 -3.13 0.30 12.42
N GLY A 118 -2.57 -0.31 11.37
CA GLY A 118 -1.47 0.25 10.58
C GLY A 118 -1.84 1.57 9.88
N GLU A 119 -0.83 2.24 9.30
CA GLU A 119 -1.04 3.46 8.50
C GLU A 119 -1.86 3.15 7.24
N PRO A 120 -2.69 4.10 6.77
CA PRO A 120 -3.43 3.92 5.52
C PRO A 120 -2.51 3.62 4.34
N VAL A 121 -2.87 2.60 3.57
CA VAL A 121 -2.20 2.20 2.33
C VAL A 121 -2.97 2.78 1.15
N THR A 122 -2.26 3.42 0.23
CA THR A 122 -2.85 4.04 -0.95
C THR A 122 -2.27 3.45 -2.22
N ASN A 123 -3.14 3.23 -3.22
CA ASN A 123 -2.75 2.71 -4.53
C ASN A 123 -1.91 1.42 -4.45
N HIS A 124 -2.30 0.50 -3.55
CA HIS A 124 -1.66 -0.82 -3.47
C HIS A 124 -1.93 -1.62 -4.75
N LYS A 125 -0.90 -2.08 -5.39
CA LYS A 125 -0.91 -2.93 -6.57
C LYS A 125 -0.44 -4.33 -6.17
N TRP A 126 -1.10 -5.36 -6.53
CA TRP A 126 -2.42 -5.54 -7.10
C TRP A 126 -3.25 -6.47 -6.22
N VAL A 127 -4.56 -6.40 -6.31
CA VAL A 127 -5.46 -7.47 -5.86
C VAL A 127 -6.27 -7.95 -7.08
N VAL A 128 -6.63 -9.23 -7.10
CA VAL A 128 -7.45 -9.80 -8.17
C VAL A 128 -8.92 -9.87 -7.76
N HIS A 129 -9.81 -9.99 -8.74
CA HIS A 129 -11.25 -10.02 -8.50
C HIS A 129 -11.66 -11.10 -7.50
N GLU A 130 -11.01 -12.27 -7.53
CA GLU A 130 -11.27 -13.40 -6.64
C GLU A 130 -10.79 -13.19 -5.20
N GLU A 131 -10.06 -12.11 -4.95
CA GLU A 131 -9.63 -11.68 -3.60
C GLU A 131 -10.54 -10.61 -2.99
N LEU A 132 -11.71 -10.35 -3.58
CA LEU A 132 -12.70 -9.42 -3.06
C LEU A 132 -13.91 -10.18 -2.50
N GLU A 133 -14.43 -9.77 -1.32
CA GLU A 133 -15.64 -10.36 -0.76
C GLU A 133 -16.90 -9.66 -1.28
N GLY A 134 -17.91 -10.45 -1.64
CA GLY A 134 -19.26 -9.96 -1.96
C GLY A 134 -19.31 -9.03 -3.18
N HIS A 135 -18.29 -9.07 -4.02
CA HIS A 135 -18.20 -8.31 -5.24
C HIS A 135 -19.26 -8.73 -6.28
N GLY A 136 -19.62 -7.80 -7.16
CA GLY A 136 -20.46 -8.09 -8.33
C GLY A 136 -19.63 -8.69 -9.47
N GLU A 137 -20.10 -8.51 -10.72
CA GLU A 137 -19.34 -8.91 -11.91
C GLU A 137 -18.18 -7.94 -12.15
N ALA A 138 -17.04 -8.47 -12.64
CA ALA A 138 -15.88 -7.69 -13.05
C ALA A 138 -16.16 -6.96 -14.39
N PRO A 139 -15.50 -5.80 -14.66
CA PRO A 139 -14.69 -5.02 -13.73
C PRO A 139 -15.55 -4.14 -12.80
N LEU A 140 -15.05 -3.88 -11.59
CA LEU A 140 -15.65 -2.88 -10.69
C LEU A 140 -15.16 -1.47 -11.07
N GLU A 141 -16.06 -0.48 -10.94
CA GLU A 141 -15.72 0.91 -11.24
C GLU A 141 -14.81 1.53 -10.14
N ALA A 142 -13.93 2.45 -10.53
CA ALA A 142 -13.14 3.24 -9.59
C ALA A 142 -14.07 3.99 -8.61
N GLY A 143 -13.71 3.99 -7.32
CA GLY A 143 -14.53 4.51 -6.23
C GLY A 143 -15.47 3.50 -5.59
N SER A 144 -15.57 2.28 -6.13
CA SER A 144 -16.34 1.18 -5.51
C SER A 144 -15.73 0.78 -4.17
N GLN A 145 -16.61 0.49 -3.19
CA GLN A 145 -16.19 -0.02 -1.88
C GLN A 145 -16.28 -1.54 -1.88
N VAL A 146 -15.24 -2.19 -1.38
CA VAL A 146 -15.11 -3.65 -1.31
C VAL A 146 -14.53 -4.06 0.04
N ILE A 147 -14.64 -5.35 0.37
CA ILE A 147 -13.90 -5.97 1.47
C ILE A 147 -12.80 -6.85 0.87
N LEU A 148 -11.58 -6.69 1.34
CA LEU A 148 -10.44 -7.48 0.88
C LEU A 148 -10.44 -8.86 1.55
N ASN A 149 -10.31 -9.91 0.75
CA ASN A 149 -9.97 -11.26 1.22
C ASN A 149 -8.51 -11.62 0.86
N ALA A 150 -7.80 -10.69 0.22
CA ALA A 150 -6.37 -10.76 -0.02
C ALA A 150 -5.59 -10.75 1.32
N ASP A 151 -4.49 -11.48 1.37
CA ASP A 151 -3.62 -11.60 2.54
C ASP A 151 -2.15 -11.43 2.13
N HIS A 152 -1.87 -10.35 1.34
CA HIS A 152 -0.53 -10.05 0.83
C HIS A 152 0.31 -9.30 1.87
N MET A 153 -0.37 -8.58 2.77
CA MET A 153 0.25 -7.73 3.78
C MET A 153 -0.49 -7.83 5.10
N PRO A 154 0.19 -7.61 6.24
CA PRO A 154 -0.44 -7.55 7.55
C PRO A 154 -1.64 -6.59 7.58
N GLY A 155 -2.76 -7.03 8.14
CA GLY A 155 -3.97 -6.23 8.29
C GLY A 155 -4.76 -5.99 6.99
N MET A 156 -4.38 -6.56 5.87
CA MET A 156 -5.10 -6.41 4.60
C MET A 156 -6.41 -7.19 4.59
N LYS A 157 -6.38 -8.43 5.06
CA LYS A 157 -7.56 -9.30 5.07
C LYS A 157 -8.67 -8.74 5.95
N GLY A 158 -9.87 -8.63 5.39
CA GLY A 158 -11.05 -8.06 6.05
C GLY A 158 -11.08 -6.52 6.07
N ALA A 159 -10.10 -5.85 5.47
CA ALA A 159 -10.11 -4.39 5.39
C ALA A 159 -11.16 -3.90 4.38
N GLU A 160 -11.85 -2.81 4.74
CA GLU A 160 -12.64 -2.04 3.78
C GLU A 160 -11.69 -1.26 2.85
N ALA A 161 -11.87 -1.42 1.55
CA ALA A 161 -11.03 -0.80 0.53
C ALA A 161 -11.85 -0.04 -0.50
N THR A 162 -11.21 0.93 -1.13
CA THR A 162 -11.74 1.64 -2.31
C THR A 162 -10.96 1.17 -3.53
N ILE A 163 -11.65 0.83 -4.60
CA ILE A 163 -11.04 0.57 -5.91
C ILE A 163 -10.50 1.89 -6.47
N ASP A 164 -9.21 1.96 -6.75
CA ASP A 164 -8.57 3.14 -7.35
C ASP A 164 -8.56 3.02 -8.89
N SER A 165 -8.21 1.84 -9.41
CA SER A 165 -8.22 1.52 -10.83
C SER A 165 -8.42 0.03 -11.07
N SER A 166 -8.70 -0.34 -12.32
CA SER A 166 -8.77 -1.72 -12.78
C SER A 166 -8.02 -1.90 -14.09
N THR A 167 -7.46 -3.10 -14.30
CA THR A 167 -6.92 -3.53 -15.60
C THR A 167 -7.35 -4.97 -15.88
N ASP A 168 -7.49 -5.28 -17.15
CA ASP A 168 -7.97 -6.58 -17.64
C ASP A 168 -6.88 -7.17 -18.54
N GLU A 169 -5.83 -7.66 -17.91
CA GLU A 169 -4.67 -8.27 -18.55
C GLU A 169 -4.25 -9.54 -17.79
N THR A 170 -3.49 -10.42 -18.43
CA THR A 170 -2.92 -11.57 -17.72
C THR A 170 -2.07 -11.11 -16.56
N VAL A 171 -2.27 -11.74 -15.40
CA VAL A 171 -1.46 -11.47 -14.19
C VAL A 171 -0.64 -12.69 -13.82
N TYR A 172 0.46 -12.44 -13.17
CA TYR A 172 1.46 -13.44 -12.88
C TYR A 172 1.78 -13.52 -11.40
N MET A 173 2.05 -14.74 -10.95
CA MET A 173 2.82 -15.00 -9.75
C MET A 173 4.27 -15.20 -10.14
N VAL A 174 5.20 -14.68 -9.34
CA VAL A 174 6.62 -14.70 -9.64
C VAL A 174 7.46 -15.11 -8.44
N ASP A 175 8.58 -15.80 -8.73
CA ASP A 175 9.65 -16.06 -7.77
C ASP A 175 10.84 -15.17 -8.12
N PHE A 176 11.40 -14.44 -7.15
CA PHE A 176 12.57 -13.57 -7.35
C PHE A 176 13.37 -13.41 -6.06
N GLU A 177 14.58 -12.88 -6.18
CA GLU A 177 15.43 -12.59 -5.01
C GLU A 177 15.46 -11.09 -4.74
N MET A 178 15.23 -10.70 -3.48
CA MET A 178 15.28 -9.33 -3.02
C MET A 178 16.15 -9.25 -1.77
N ASP A 179 17.22 -8.44 -1.81
CA ASP A 179 18.13 -8.21 -0.68
C ASP A 179 18.70 -9.51 -0.04
N GLY A 180 18.89 -10.57 -0.86
CA GLY A 180 19.36 -11.88 -0.41
C GLY A 180 18.26 -12.75 0.21
N MET A 181 17.01 -12.37 0.10
CA MET A 181 15.84 -13.14 0.50
C MET A 181 15.13 -13.66 -0.75
N GLU A 182 14.83 -14.96 -0.78
CA GLU A 182 14.03 -15.57 -1.83
C GLU A 182 12.55 -15.31 -1.57
N MET A 183 11.90 -14.65 -2.52
CA MET A 183 10.46 -14.43 -2.56
C MET A 183 9.85 -15.47 -3.48
N THR A 184 8.92 -16.27 -2.99
CA THR A 184 8.24 -17.30 -3.78
C THR A 184 6.74 -17.02 -3.90
N ASN A 185 6.15 -17.36 -5.05
CA ASN A 185 4.73 -17.16 -5.30
C ASN A 185 4.25 -15.73 -5.05
N HIS A 186 5.12 -14.73 -5.24
CA HIS A 186 4.75 -13.34 -5.02
C HIS A 186 3.58 -12.93 -5.92
N LYS A 187 2.57 -12.33 -5.35
CA LYS A 187 1.34 -11.86 -5.99
C LYS A 187 1.30 -10.34 -5.93
N TRP A 188 0.91 -9.68 -6.94
CA TRP A 188 0.66 -9.99 -8.34
C TRP A 188 1.52 -9.09 -9.18
N VAL A 189 1.88 -9.51 -10.38
CA VAL A 189 2.55 -8.67 -11.39
C VAL A 189 1.68 -8.71 -12.64
N ALA A 190 1.31 -7.54 -13.16
CA ALA A 190 0.55 -7.42 -14.40
C ALA A 190 1.46 -7.67 -15.61
N GLU A 191 0.92 -8.16 -16.74
CA GLU A 191 1.71 -8.43 -17.94
C GLU A 191 2.50 -7.20 -18.41
N SER A 192 1.90 -6.01 -18.31
CA SER A 192 2.54 -4.74 -18.67
C SER A 192 3.75 -4.36 -17.78
N GLU A 193 3.94 -5.03 -16.66
CA GLU A 193 5.04 -4.84 -15.71
C GLU A 193 6.14 -5.90 -15.86
N ILE A 194 6.14 -6.64 -16.98
CA ILE A 194 7.10 -7.70 -17.24
C ILE A 194 7.80 -7.47 -18.59
N GLN A 195 9.08 -7.71 -18.63
CA GLN A 195 9.89 -7.66 -19.85
C GLN A 195 10.56 -9.01 -20.10
N PRO A 196 10.73 -9.40 -21.39
CA PRO A 196 11.44 -10.63 -21.71
C PRO A 196 12.92 -10.50 -21.30
N ARG A 197 13.44 -11.55 -20.69
CA ARG A 197 14.89 -11.68 -20.45
C ARG A 197 15.59 -12.01 -21.76
N ASN A 198 16.44 -11.09 -22.27
CA ASN A 198 17.23 -11.24 -23.49
C ASN A 198 18.51 -12.05 -23.26
#